data_a3ee933ad22ea7670c5d993ac6ff87c9
#
_entry.id   a3ee933ad22ea7670c5d993ac6ff87c9
#
_cell.length_a   1.000
_cell.length_b   1.000
_cell.length_c   1.000
_cell.angle_alpha   90.00
_cell.angle_beta   90.00
_cell.angle_gamma   90.00
#
_symmetry.space_group_name_H-M   'P 1'
#
loop_
_entity.id
_entity.type
_entity.pdbx_description
1 polymer ?
#
loop_
_entity_poly.entity_id
_entity_poly.type
_entity_poly.pdbx_seq_one_letter_code
_entity_poly.pdbx_strand_id
1 'polypeptide(L)'
;MPLQHIDLCVHIKPDAEDAAGLEQRADLAKRSFVDTFVNEYGYLLDYVDGNMMDWSVRPNMIFAVALDYSPLSQQQMKSVVDICTRELLTPKGLRSLSPKSGGYNPIYVGPQTQRDYAYHQGTAWPWLGGFYMEACLKLYKRSRLSFVERQLVGYEDEMDYHAIGTISELFDGNPPFHGRGAMSFAMNVAEILRTLQLMDKYSYQK
;
A
#
# COMPACT_ATOMS: atom_id res chain seq x y z
N MET A 1 6.53 8.22 -19.00
CA MET A 1 5.23 7.53 -19.13
C MET A 1 5.22 6.40 -18.12
N PRO A 2 4.21 6.22 -17.26
CA PRO A 2 4.22 5.18 -16.26
C PRO A 2 4.13 3.80 -16.90
N LEU A 3 4.78 2.81 -16.29
CA LEU A 3 4.87 1.43 -16.76
C LEU A 3 3.51 0.82 -17.10
N GLN A 4 2.53 1.03 -16.23
CA GLN A 4 1.16 0.55 -16.42
C GLN A 4 0.51 1.03 -17.72
N HIS A 5 0.78 2.28 -18.10
CA HIS A 5 0.22 2.84 -19.32
C HIS A 5 0.83 2.20 -20.58
N ILE A 6 2.13 1.91 -20.54
CA ILE A 6 2.83 1.25 -21.64
C ILE A 6 2.32 -0.19 -21.80
N ASP A 7 2.28 -0.98 -20.72
CA ASP A 7 1.78 -2.35 -20.74
C ASP A 7 0.31 -2.42 -21.20
N LEU A 8 -0.54 -1.47 -20.73
CA LEU A 8 -1.93 -1.40 -21.14
C LEU A 8 -2.07 -1.11 -22.66
N CYS A 9 -1.25 -0.21 -23.20
CA CYS A 9 -1.25 0.08 -24.62
C CYS A 9 -0.90 -1.15 -25.47
N VAL A 10 0.10 -1.93 -25.06
CA VAL A 10 0.48 -3.17 -25.76
C VAL A 10 -0.65 -4.21 -25.72
N HIS A 11 -1.31 -4.38 -24.57
CA HIS A 11 -2.40 -5.37 -24.43
C HIS A 11 -3.69 -4.98 -25.15
N ILE A 12 -4.04 -3.70 -25.20
CA ILE A 12 -5.28 -3.22 -25.85
C ILE A 12 -5.10 -3.05 -27.37
N LYS A 13 -3.88 -2.74 -27.83
CA LYS A 13 -3.56 -2.49 -29.23
C LYS A 13 -2.33 -3.29 -29.66
N PRO A 14 -2.44 -4.63 -29.71
CA PRO A 14 -1.29 -5.49 -30.05
C PRO A 14 -0.76 -5.25 -31.47
N ASP A 15 -1.60 -4.72 -32.36
CA ASP A 15 -1.27 -4.43 -33.76
C ASP A 15 -0.85 -2.95 -34.01
N ALA A 16 -0.56 -2.20 -32.93
CA ALA A 16 -0.10 -0.84 -33.09
C ALA A 16 1.26 -0.79 -33.80
N GLU A 17 1.44 0.15 -34.71
CA GLU A 17 2.68 0.33 -35.50
C GLU A 17 3.97 0.38 -34.65
N ASP A 18 3.88 0.69 -33.36
CA ASP A 18 5.01 0.79 -32.42
C ASP A 18 4.91 -0.20 -31.22
N ALA A 19 4.20 -1.32 -31.37
CA ALA A 19 4.04 -2.29 -30.27
C ALA A 19 5.39 -2.81 -29.75
N ALA A 20 6.33 -3.14 -30.65
CA ALA A 20 7.68 -3.60 -30.30
C ALA A 20 8.50 -2.52 -29.56
N GLY A 21 8.35 -1.26 -29.96
CA GLY A 21 8.99 -0.14 -29.29
C GLY A 21 8.41 0.09 -27.88
N LEU A 22 7.11 -0.11 -27.68
CA LEU A 22 6.45 -0.03 -26.37
C LEU A 22 6.90 -1.16 -25.43
N GLU A 23 7.01 -2.40 -25.92
CA GLU A 23 7.54 -3.53 -25.14
C GLU A 23 8.97 -3.30 -24.68
N GLN A 24 9.85 -2.82 -25.57
CA GLN A 24 11.23 -2.49 -25.22
C GLN A 24 11.31 -1.42 -24.14
N ARG A 25 10.47 -0.39 -24.23
CA ARG A 25 10.38 0.66 -23.20
C ARG A 25 9.85 0.14 -21.87
N ALA A 26 8.85 -0.75 -21.89
CA ALA A 26 8.33 -1.38 -20.69
C ALA A 26 9.39 -2.24 -20.00
N ASP A 27 10.12 -3.05 -20.76
CA ASP A 27 11.22 -3.88 -20.25
C ASP A 27 12.38 -3.05 -19.71
N LEU A 28 12.74 -1.96 -20.39
CA LEU A 28 13.75 -1.02 -19.89
C LEU A 28 13.30 -0.39 -18.56
N ALA A 29 12.05 0.07 -18.50
CA ALA A 29 11.50 0.68 -17.29
C ALA A 29 11.45 -0.31 -16.13
N LYS A 30 11.08 -1.58 -16.38
CA LYS A 30 11.10 -2.65 -15.37
C LYS A 30 12.50 -2.87 -14.81
N ARG A 31 13.49 -3.04 -15.69
CA ARG A 31 14.89 -3.23 -15.28
C ARG A 31 15.40 -2.03 -14.49
N SER A 32 15.23 -0.82 -15.03
CA SER A 32 15.64 0.40 -14.36
C SER A 32 15.00 0.58 -12.99
N PHE A 33 13.70 0.25 -12.86
CA PHE A 33 13.01 0.28 -11.56
C PHE A 33 13.62 -0.70 -10.55
N VAL A 34 13.84 -1.94 -10.97
CA VAL A 34 14.43 -2.97 -10.09
C VAL A 34 15.85 -2.60 -9.69
N ASP A 35 16.68 -2.19 -10.64
CA ASP A 35 18.07 -1.82 -10.39
C ASP A 35 18.20 -0.59 -9.49
N THR A 36 17.22 0.33 -9.55
CA THR A 36 17.25 1.58 -8.78
C THR A 36 16.67 1.41 -7.37
N PHE A 37 15.53 0.72 -7.25
CA PHE A 37 14.73 0.75 -6.02
C PHE A 37 14.83 -0.52 -5.18
N VAL A 38 15.14 -1.69 -5.75
CA VAL A 38 15.26 -2.92 -4.94
C VAL A 38 16.58 -2.92 -4.21
N ASN A 39 16.52 -2.88 -2.88
CA ASN A 39 17.70 -2.89 -2.03
C ASN A 39 18.22 -4.32 -1.75
N GLU A 40 19.37 -4.43 -1.09
CA GLU A 40 20.01 -5.70 -0.75
C GLU A 40 19.17 -6.61 0.17
N TYR A 41 18.19 -6.06 0.90
CA TYR A 41 17.26 -6.81 1.76
C TYR A 41 16.00 -7.26 1.00
N GLY A 42 15.88 -6.93 -0.28
CA GLY A 42 14.79 -7.35 -1.17
C GLY A 42 13.49 -6.57 -1.02
N TYR A 43 13.50 -5.40 -0.35
CA TYR A 43 12.38 -4.45 -0.37
C TYR A 43 12.78 -3.17 -1.12
N LEU A 44 11.87 -2.18 -1.22
CA LEU A 44 12.11 -1.00 -2.03
C LEU A 44 12.58 0.18 -1.18
N LEU A 45 13.55 0.93 -1.71
CA LEU A 45 13.85 2.28 -1.24
C LEU A 45 12.63 3.17 -1.42
N ASP A 46 12.43 4.13 -0.52
CA ASP A 46 11.29 5.05 -0.61
C ASP A 46 11.48 6.07 -1.73
N TYR A 47 12.66 6.67 -1.81
CA TYR A 47 13.08 7.48 -2.95
C TYR A 47 14.59 7.39 -3.18
N VAL A 48 15.00 7.80 -4.39
CA VAL A 48 16.39 7.94 -4.79
C VAL A 48 16.58 9.31 -5.47
N ASP A 49 17.56 10.08 -4.99
CA ASP A 49 17.94 11.37 -5.56
C ASP A 49 19.47 11.43 -5.72
N GLY A 50 19.94 11.20 -6.95
CA GLY A 50 21.37 11.06 -7.23
C GLY A 50 22.00 9.93 -6.40
N ASN A 51 22.89 10.29 -5.48
CA ASN A 51 23.55 9.34 -4.57
C ASN A 51 22.84 9.18 -3.23
N MET A 52 21.77 9.93 -2.99
CA MET A 52 20.95 9.80 -1.78
C MET A 52 19.91 8.72 -1.97
N MET A 53 19.85 7.79 -1.01
CA MET A 53 18.90 6.68 -0.98
C MET A 53 18.15 6.71 0.34
N ASP A 54 16.82 6.78 0.29
CA ASP A 54 16.00 6.67 1.51
C ASP A 54 15.64 5.20 1.80
N TRP A 55 16.22 4.67 2.86
CA TRP A 55 16.02 3.30 3.35
C TRP A 55 14.83 3.18 4.30
N SER A 56 14.11 4.26 4.54
CA SER A 56 12.95 4.24 5.43
C SER A 56 11.91 3.24 4.94
N VAL A 57 11.44 2.40 5.85
CA VAL A 57 10.33 1.49 5.53
C VAL A 57 9.04 2.27 5.59
N ARG A 58 8.51 2.57 4.40
CA ARG A 58 7.26 3.28 4.16
C ARG A 58 6.30 2.45 3.31
N PRO A 59 4.98 2.71 3.39
CA PRO A 59 3.99 1.90 2.69
C PRO A 59 3.98 2.10 1.16
N ASN A 60 4.69 3.09 0.62
CA ASN A 60 4.73 3.39 -0.81
C ASN A 60 5.10 2.19 -1.67
N MET A 61 5.98 1.33 -1.16
CA MET A 61 6.41 0.12 -1.84
C MET A 61 5.27 -0.88 -2.12
N ILE A 62 4.15 -0.81 -1.39
CA ILE A 62 3.04 -1.77 -1.55
C ILE A 62 2.36 -1.62 -2.91
N PHE A 63 2.36 -0.41 -3.48
CA PHE A 63 1.79 -0.15 -4.80
C PHE A 63 2.48 -0.92 -5.91
N ALA A 64 3.80 -1.12 -5.81
CA ALA A 64 4.54 -1.93 -6.77
C ALA A 64 4.11 -3.41 -6.78
N VAL A 65 3.43 -3.88 -5.72
CA VAL A 65 2.87 -5.23 -5.63
C VAL A 65 1.38 -5.26 -5.95
N ALA A 66 0.62 -4.30 -5.40
CA ALA A 66 -0.83 -4.28 -5.49
C ALA A 66 -1.33 -3.94 -6.90
N LEU A 67 -0.68 -3.01 -7.58
CA LEU A 67 -1.11 -2.59 -8.92
C LEU A 67 -0.83 -3.69 -9.96
N ASP A 68 -1.59 -3.64 -11.07
CA ASP A 68 -1.33 -4.49 -12.22
C ASP A 68 0.02 -4.12 -12.87
N TYR A 69 0.60 -5.04 -13.64
CA TYR A 69 1.88 -4.84 -14.33
C TYR A 69 3.06 -4.48 -13.40
N SER A 70 3.15 -5.19 -12.28
CA SER A 70 4.26 -5.02 -11.34
C SER A 70 5.62 -5.22 -12.03
N PRO A 71 6.62 -4.35 -11.75
CA PRO A 71 7.98 -4.57 -12.21
C PRO A 71 8.71 -5.67 -11.44
N LEU A 72 8.18 -6.10 -10.30
CA LEU A 72 8.83 -7.00 -9.35
C LEU A 72 8.64 -8.48 -9.70
N SER A 73 9.64 -9.30 -9.41
CA SER A 73 9.51 -10.75 -9.38
C SER A 73 8.64 -11.20 -8.19
N GLN A 74 8.11 -12.43 -8.27
CA GLN A 74 7.32 -12.99 -7.16
C GLN A 74 8.07 -12.99 -5.82
N GLN A 75 9.38 -13.24 -5.83
CA GLN A 75 10.20 -13.22 -4.63
C GLN A 75 10.30 -11.81 -4.04
N GLN A 76 10.52 -10.81 -4.88
CA GLN A 76 10.58 -9.40 -4.46
C GLN A 76 9.22 -8.93 -3.93
N MET A 77 8.11 -9.29 -4.60
CA MET A 77 6.75 -8.99 -4.11
C MET A 77 6.51 -9.57 -2.71
N LYS A 78 6.93 -10.83 -2.45
CA LYS A 78 6.84 -11.44 -1.13
C LYS A 78 7.67 -10.68 -0.09
N SER A 79 8.91 -10.31 -0.41
CA SER A 79 9.77 -9.53 0.49
C SER A 79 9.14 -8.17 0.84
N VAL A 80 8.52 -7.48 -0.13
CA VAL A 80 7.80 -6.22 0.10
C VAL A 80 6.60 -6.44 1.04
N VAL A 81 5.77 -7.46 0.78
CA VAL A 81 4.63 -7.76 1.66
C VAL A 81 5.09 -8.15 3.06
N ASP A 82 6.16 -8.92 3.19
CA ASP A 82 6.70 -9.36 4.47
C ASP A 82 7.23 -8.20 5.30
N ILE A 83 7.96 -7.26 4.70
CA ILE A 83 8.45 -6.07 5.41
C ILE A 83 7.29 -5.15 5.82
N CYS A 84 6.31 -4.92 4.95
CA CYS A 84 5.10 -4.17 5.28
C CYS A 84 4.32 -4.82 6.44
N THR A 85 4.18 -6.15 6.42
CA THR A 85 3.52 -6.90 7.50
C THR A 85 4.23 -6.71 8.83
N ARG A 86 5.54 -6.84 8.84
CA ARG A 86 6.35 -6.81 10.06
C ARG A 86 6.49 -5.41 10.66
N GLU A 87 6.62 -4.39 9.82
CA GLU A 87 6.97 -3.04 10.26
C GLU A 87 5.79 -2.06 10.27
N LEU A 88 4.84 -2.24 9.34
CA LEU A 88 3.82 -1.22 9.09
C LEU A 88 2.40 -1.64 9.45
N LEU A 89 2.09 -2.94 9.42
CA LEU A 89 0.72 -3.40 9.62
C LEU A 89 0.20 -3.09 11.02
N THR A 90 -1.01 -2.54 11.07
CA THR A 90 -1.80 -2.32 12.28
C THR A 90 -3.22 -2.85 12.08
N PRO A 91 -4.03 -2.97 13.13
CA PRO A 91 -5.46 -3.28 12.97
C PRO A 91 -6.27 -2.22 12.20
N LYS A 92 -5.69 -1.04 11.99
CA LYS A 92 -6.33 0.13 11.37
C LYS A 92 -5.64 0.57 10.05
N GLY A 93 -4.96 -0.35 9.36
CA GLY A 93 -4.26 -0.08 8.10
C GLY A 93 -2.74 -0.10 8.23
N LEU A 94 -2.03 0.50 7.28
CA LEU A 94 -0.57 0.58 7.32
C LEU A 94 -0.09 1.89 7.95
N ARG A 95 0.94 1.80 8.79
CA ARG A 95 1.70 2.97 9.24
C ARG A 95 2.38 3.66 8.06
N SER A 96 2.43 4.97 8.11
CA SER A 96 3.13 5.79 7.12
C SER A 96 4.66 5.75 7.24
N LEU A 97 5.17 5.26 8.37
CA LEU A 97 6.60 5.07 8.65
C LEU A 97 6.80 3.95 9.68
N SER A 98 7.86 3.15 9.51
CA SER A 98 8.23 2.13 10.48
C SER A 98 8.62 2.73 11.84
N PRO A 99 8.22 2.07 12.96
CA PRO A 99 8.69 2.45 14.30
C PRO A 99 10.21 2.44 14.50
N LYS A 100 10.94 1.78 13.60
CA LYS A 100 12.41 1.70 13.65
C LYS A 100 13.10 2.85 12.93
N SER A 101 12.35 3.66 12.18
CA SER A 101 12.89 4.79 11.43
C SER A 101 13.06 6.02 12.32
N GLY A 102 14.09 6.79 12.05
CA GLY A 102 14.24 8.12 12.68
C GLY A 102 13.07 9.03 12.35
N GLY A 103 12.64 9.84 13.30
CA GLY A 103 11.50 10.74 13.12
C GLY A 103 10.13 10.07 13.25
N TYR A 104 10.04 8.80 13.67
CA TYR A 104 8.77 8.12 13.92
C TYR A 104 7.94 8.90 14.97
N ASN A 105 6.76 9.33 14.57
CA ASN A 105 5.80 10.07 15.39
C ASN A 105 4.38 9.56 15.11
N PRO A 106 3.91 8.54 15.85
CA PRO A 106 2.68 7.83 15.53
C PRO A 106 1.40 8.48 16.04
N ILE A 107 1.49 9.54 16.86
CA ILE A 107 0.34 10.11 17.56
C ILE A 107 -0.04 11.46 16.95
N TYR A 108 -1.27 11.52 16.39
CA TYR A 108 -1.78 12.72 15.70
C TYR A 108 -2.60 13.59 16.65
N VAL A 109 -1.91 14.36 17.51
CA VAL A 109 -2.51 15.23 18.53
C VAL A 109 -1.78 16.56 18.65
N GLY A 110 -2.39 17.51 19.35
CA GLY A 110 -1.77 18.81 19.67
C GLY A 110 -2.08 19.91 18.64
N PRO A 111 -1.32 21.02 18.64
CA PRO A 111 -1.47 22.11 17.69
C PRO A 111 -1.11 21.66 16.27
N GLN A 112 -1.52 22.46 15.28
CA GLN A 112 -1.38 22.11 13.86
C GLN A 112 0.04 21.69 13.49
N THR A 113 1.05 22.41 13.92
CA THR A 113 2.46 22.09 13.60
C THR A 113 2.89 20.71 14.08
N GLN A 114 2.39 20.26 15.23
CA GLN A 114 2.68 18.91 15.74
C GLN A 114 1.93 17.85 14.96
N ARG A 115 0.67 18.12 14.60
CA ARG A 115 -0.13 17.22 13.76
C ARG A 115 0.45 17.09 12.36
N ASP A 116 0.83 18.20 11.74
CA ASP A 116 1.46 18.21 10.42
C ASP A 116 2.76 17.38 10.40
N TYR A 117 3.56 17.51 11.47
CA TYR A 117 4.75 16.68 11.63
C TYR A 117 4.43 15.18 11.78
N ALA A 118 3.35 14.83 12.48
CA ALA A 118 2.96 13.43 12.69
C ALA A 118 2.28 12.81 11.46
N TYR A 119 1.69 13.62 10.58
CA TYR A 119 0.73 13.20 9.55
C TYR A 119 1.22 12.06 8.64
N HIS A 120 2.51 12.06 8.29
CA HIS A 120 3.16 11.03 7.49
C HIS A 120 4.36 10.37 8.18
N GLN A 121 4.46 10.45 9.50
CA GLN A 121 5.60 9.97 10.26
C GLN A 121 5.27 8.83 11.24
N GLY A 122 4.26 8.02 10.91
CA GLY A 122 3.96 6.85 11.73
C GLY A 122 2.47 6.62 12.00
N THR A 123 1.60 7.58 11.68
CA THR A 123 0.14 7.39 11.70
C THR A 123 -0.28 6.26 10.75
N ALA A 124 -1.35 5.54 11.09
CA ALA A 124 -1.88 4.44 10.29
C ALA A 124 -3.02 4.92 9.37
N TRP A 125 -3.01 4.43 8.13
CA TRP A 125 -3.94 4.83 7.09
C TRP A 125 -4.72 3.64 6.54
N PRO A 126 -6.05 3.62 6.70
CA PRO A 126 -6.90 2.52 6.23
C PRO A 126 -6.81 2.27 4.72
N TRP A 127 -6.78 3.31 3.89
CA TRP A 127 -6.72 3.14 2.43
C TRP A 127 -5.44 2.42 1.97
N LEU A 128 -4.31 2.65 2.64
CA LEU A 128 -3.08 1.89 2.39
C LEU A 128 -3.24 0.42 2.78
N GLY A 129 -4.05 0.14 3.81
CA GLY A 129 -4.45 -1.22 4.19
C GLY A 129 -5.19 -1.96 3.07
N GLY A 130 -6.04 -1.24 2.30
CA GLY A 130 -6.73 -1.81 1.13
C GLY A 130 -5.76 -2.32 0.08
N PHE A 131 -4.76 -1.53 -0.30
CA PHE A 131 -3.71 -1.98 -1.23
C PHE A 131 -2.85 -3.11 -0.67
N TYR A 132 -2.57 -3.10 0.62
CA TYR A 132 -1.87 -4.22 1.27
C TYR A 132 -2.68 -5.52 1.21
N MET A 133 -3.98 -5.47 1.48
CA MET A 133 -4.87 -6.63 1.38
C MET A 133 -4.95 -7.15 -0.06
N GLU A 134 -5.00 -6.26 -1.05
CA GLU A 134 -4.92 -6.65 -2.47
C GLU A 134 -3.61 -7.35 -2.79
N ALA A 135 -2.47 -6.80 -2.37
CA ALA A 135 -1.17 -7.43 -2.56
C ALA A 135 -1.11 -8.84 -1.94
N CYS A 136 -1.68 -9.02 -0.74
CA CYS A 136 -1.81 -10.33 -0.11
C CYS A 136 -2.67 -11.29 -0.93
N LEU A 137 -3.82 -10.85 -1.43
CA LEU A 137 -4.70 -11.67 -2.26
C LEU A 137 -4.06 -12.01 -3.61
N LYS A 138 -3.32 -11.10 -4.23
CA LYS A 138 -2.55 -11.37 -5.46
C LYS A 138 -1.52 -12.48 -5.27
N LEU A 139 -0.76 -12.43 -4.18
CA LEU A 139 0.32 -13.38 -3.91
C LEU A 139 -0.17 -14.73 -3.40
N TYR A 140 -1.13 -14.73 -2.50
CA TYR A 140 -1.50 -15.92 -1.73
C TYR A 140 -2.90 -16.44 -2.04
N LYS A 141 -3.64 -15.74 -2.92
CA LYS A 141 -4.98 -16.14 -3.37
C LYS A 141 -5.91 -16.44 -2.18
N ARG A 142 -6.74 -17.48 -2.30
CA ARG A 142 -7.72 -17.90 -1.28
C ARG A 142 -7.14 -18.15 0.12
N SER A 143 -5.86 -18.51 0.21
CA SER A 143 -5.24 -18.79 1.52
C SER A 143 -5.17 -17.57 2.44
N ARG A 144 -5.33 -16.37 1.90
CA ARG A 144 -5.33 -15.11 2.67
C ARG A 144 -6.71 -14.51 2.90
N LEU A 145 -7.80 -15.11 2.41
CA LEU A 145 -9.15 -14.56 2.60
C LEU A 145 -9.51 -14.36 4.08
N SER A 146 -9.31 -15.37 4.94
CA SER A 146 -9.62 -15.25 6.38
C SER A 146 -8.74 -14.20 7.09
N PHE A 147 -7.53 -13.95 6.60
CA PHE A 147 -6.69 -12.88 7.12
C PHE A 147 -7.25 -11.50 6.73
N VAL A 148 -7.63 -11.32 5.46
CA VAL A 148 -8.24 -10.08 4.97
C VAL A 148 -9.55 -9.78 5.68
N GLU A 149 -10.41 -10.79 5.86
CA GLU A 149 -11.65 -10.67 6.63
C GLU A 149 -11.40 -10.15 8.05
N ARG A 150 -10.43 -10.71 8.77
CA ARG A 150 -10.06 -10.22 10.11
C ARG A 150 -9.54 -8.78 10.12
N GLN A 151 -8.87 -8.35 9.07
CA GLN A 151 -8.45 -6.95 8.96
C GLN A 151 -9.65 -6.02 8.77
N LEU A 152 -10.66 -6.44 8.00
CA LEU A 152 -11.89 -5.66 7.78
C LEU A 152 -12.74 -5.55 9.05
N VAL A 153 -12.87 -6.63 9.83
CA VAL A 153 -13.56 -6.62 11.14
C VAL A 153 -12.96 -5.56 12.08
N GLY A 154 -11.67 -5.27 11.97
CA GLY A 154 -11.02 -4.22 12.76
C GLY A 154 -11.58 -2.81 12.55
N TYR A 155 -12.44 -2.59 11.54
CA TYR A 155 -13.10 -1.30 11.30
C TYR A 155 -14.56 -1.25 11.78
N GLU A 156 -15.17 -2.37 12.17
CA GLU A 156 -16.58 -2.41 12.61
C GLU A 156 -16.80 -1.52 13.83
N ASP A 157 -15.96 -1.64 14.84
CA ASP A 157 -16.05 -0.81 16.05
C ASP A 157 -15.90 0.70 15.75
N GLU A 158 -15.11 1.03 14.73
CA GLU A 158 -14.87 2.43 14.35
C GLU A 158 -16.11 3.07 13.73
N MET A 159 -16.94 2.28 13.03
CA MET A 159 -18.18 2.78 12.43
C MET A 159 -19.23 3.23 13.45
N ASP A 160 -19.05 2.87 14.71
CA ASP A 160 -19.94 3.27 15.81
C ASP A 160 -19.35 4.39 16.69
N TYR A 161 -18.07 4.77 16.49
CA TYR A 161 -17.34 5.59 17.45
C TYR A 161 -17.31 7.09 17.14
N HIS A 162 -16.94 7.48 15.89
CA HIS A 162 -16.77 8.88 15.52
C HIS A 162 -17.92 9.43 14.70
N ALA A 163 -18.31 8.74 13.66
CA ALA A 163 -19.49 9.02 12.85
C ALA A 163 -20.10 7.69 12.38
N ILE A 164 -21.39 7.56 12.54
CA ILE A 164 -22.10 6.30 12.26
C ILE A 164 -21.92 5.89 10.80
N GLY A 165 -21.44 4.67 10.56
CA GLY A 165 -21.31 4.07 9.25
C GLY A 165 -20.17 4.62 8.39
N THR A 166 -19.14 5.22 9.01
CA THR A 166 -17.98 5.75 8.27
C THR A 166 -16.66 5.47 9.01
N ILE A 167 -15.54 5.89 8.42
CA ILE A 167 -14.20 5.60 8.92
C ILE A 167 -13.39 6.88 8.95
N SER A 168 -12.69 7.11 10.07
CA SER A 168 -11.80 8.24 10.28
C SER A 168 -10.70 8.32 9.23
N GLU A 169 -10.18 9.51 8.96
CA GLU A 169 -9.15 9.78 7.97
C GLU A 169 -7.88 8.97 8.21
N LEU A 170 -7.40 8.97 9.43
CA LEU A 170 -6.20 8.25 9.86
C LEU A 170 -6.34 7.80 11.31
N PHE A 171 -5.41 6.98 11.77
CA PHE A 171 -5.37 6.48 13.13
C PHE A 171 -4.00 6.72 13.74
N ASP A 172 -3.94 6.86 15.07
CA ASP A 172 -2.66 6.77 15.76
C ASP A 172 -1.97 5.45 15.39
N GLY A 173 -0.66 5.50 15.11
CA GLY A 173 0.09 4.31 14.67
C GLY A 173 0.42 3.34 15.78
N ASN A 174 0.20 3.71 17.06
CA ASN A 174 0.40 2.88 18.23
C ASN A 174 -0.92 2.66 18.98
N PRO A 175 -1.02 1.56 19.77
CA PRO A 175 -2.19 1.33 20.62
C PRO A 175 -2.52 2.54 21.50
N PRO A 176 -3.80 2.83 21.68
CA PRO A 176 -4.96 2.04 21.29
C PRO A 176 -5.50 2.31 19.89
N PHE A 177 -4.74 2.95 19.00
CA PHE A 177 -5.09 3.23 17.60
C PHE A 177 -6.33 4.11 17.46
N HIS A 178 -6.39 5.23 18.16
CA HIS A 178 -7.50 6.17 18.07
C HIS A 178 -7.65 6.77 16.67
N GLY A 179 -8.89 6.85 16.21
CA GLY A 179 -9.25 7.56 14.98
C GLY A 179 -8.95 9.06 15.12
N ARG A 180 -8.43 9.66 14.03
CA ARG A 180 -7.96 11.05 13.97
C ARG A 180 -8.31 11.68 12.63
N GLY A 181 -8.08 12.99 12.52
CA GLY A 181 -8.33 13.75 11.31
C GLY A 181 -9.82 13.97 11.05
N ALA A 182 -10.25 13.90 9.80
CA ALA A 182 -11.65 13.97 9.45
C ALA A 182 -12.41 12.73 9.95
N MET A 183 -13.61 12.94 10.50
CA MET A 183 -14.44 11.84 11.05
C MET A 183 -14.95 10.89 9.96
N SER A 184 -15.06 11.37 8.74
CA SER A 184 -15.47 10.60 7.56
C SER A 184 -14.53 10.89 6.41
N PHE A 185 -13.86 9.85 5.91
CA PHE A 185 -12.87 9.99 4.83
C PHE A 185 -13.20 9.06 3.67
N ALA A 186 -13.63 9.64 2.56
CA ALA A 186 -14.17 8.91 1.40
C ALA A 186 -13.17 7.89 0.83
N MET A 187 -11.88 8.21 0.83
CA MET A 187 -10.84 7.31 0.31
C MET A 187 -10.73 6.02 1.12
N ASN A 188 -10.85 6.10 2.45
CA ASN A 188 -10.84 4.93 3.32
C ASN A 188 -12.08 4.05 3.10
N VAL A 189 -13.26 4.66 3.03
CA VAL A 189 -14.52 3.95 2.77
C VAL A 189 -14.47 3.28 1.39
N ALA A 190 -14.02 3.98 0.37
CA ALA A 190 -13.90 3.44 -0.99
C ALA A 190 -12.95 2.24 -1.05
N GLU A 191 -11.80 2.29 -0.37
CA GLU A 191 -10.83 1.20 -0.36
C GLU A 191 -11.32 -0.02 0.42
N ILE A 192 -12.08 0.16 1.48
CA ILE A 192 -12.72 -0.96 2.19
C ILE A 192 -13.78 -1.62 1.32
N LEU A 193 -14.63 -0.84 0.64
CA LEU A 193 -15.61 -1.39 -0.30
C LEU A 193 -14.92 -2.13 -1.47
N ARG A 194 -13.84 -1.55 -2.02
CA ARG A 194 -13.04 -2.20 -3.05
C ARG A 194 -12.43 -3.52 -2.56
N THR A 195 -11.96 -3.56 -1.32
CA THR A 195 -11.41 -4.78 -0.72
C THR A 195 -12.46 -5.87 -0.57
N LEU A 196 -13.69 -5.53 -0.17
CA LEU A 196 -14.81 -6.49 -0.12
C LEU A 196 -15.10 -7.08 -1.51
N GLN A 197 -15.12 -6.26 -2.56
CA GLN A 197 -15.28 -6.75 -3.94
C GLN A 197 -14.13 -7.68 -4.38
N LEU A 198 -12.89 -7.37 -3.98
CA LEU A 198 -11.74 -8.24 -4.24
C LEU A 198 -11.88 -9.59 -3.51
N MET A 199 -12.33 -9.60 -2.28
CA MET A 199 -12.58 -10.84 -1.54
C MET A 199 -13.61 -11.72 -2.26
N ASP A 200 -14.70 -11.16 -2.73
CA ASP A 200 -15.70 -11.88 -3.53
C ASP A 200 -15.06 -12.50 -4.77
N LYS A 201 -14.32 -11.71 -5.54
CA LYS A 201 -13.60 -12.18 -6.72
C LYS A 201 -12.70 -13.37 -6.41
N TYR A 202 -11.91 -13.32 -5.33
CA TYR A 202 -10.99 -14.39 -4.96
C TYR A 202 -11.68 -15.59 -4.29
N SER A 203 -12.87 -15.42 -3.74
CA SER A 203 -13.67 -16.51 -3.15
C SER A 203 -14.20 -17.48 -4.23
N TYR A 204 -14.52 -16.97 -5.41
CA TYR A 204 -15.07 -17.75 -6.54
C TYR A 204 -14.02 -18.24 -7.54
N GLN A 205 -12.78 -17.81 -7.44
CA GLN A 205 -11.69 -18.34 -8.27
C GLN A 205 -11.32 -19.76 -7.80
N LYS A 206 -11.56 -20.75 -8.69
CA LYS A 206 -11.14 -22.16 -8.48
C LYS A 206 -9.63 -22.33 -8.68
#